data_d98a3503a4d6cfd84302a418d0c7727f
#
_entry.id   d98a3503a4d6cfd84302a418d0c7727f
#
_cell.length_a   1.000
_cell.length_b   1.000
_cell.length_c   1.000
_cell.angle_alpha   90.00
_cell.angle_beta   90.00
_cell.angle_gamma   90.00
#
_symmetry.space_group_name_H-M   'P 1'
#
loop_
_entity.id
_entity.type
_entity.pdbx_description
1 polymer ?
#
loop_
_entity_poly.entity_id
_entity_poly.type
_entity_poly.pdbx_seq_one_letter_code
_entity_poly.pdbx_strand_id
1 'polypeptide(L)'
;ALYFSNNKNEFYSLDVQTGSLIWKQEIDSDLRPTIIGDYLLTVSSGGYLIILEKKSGNIIRVNDIFNTIKPKKRSIVKPVGFIVGLDNIYLTTNQGKLLVIDIATGKTKSTIKVDNKKISRPIVVNQNLFIITDNSIIRLN
;
A
#
# COMPACT_ATOMS: atom_id res chain seq x y z
N ALA A 1 -6.37 14.64 12.58
CA ALA A 1 -6.65 14.88 11.15
C ALA A 1 -7.20 13.64 10.47
N LEU A 2 -7.93 13.84 9.41
CA LEU A 2 -8.46 12.77 8.56
C LEU A 2 -7.68 12.74 7.26
N TYR A 3 -7.20 11.56 6.87
CA TYR A 3 -6.43 11.35 5.65
C TYR A 3 -7.20 10.43 4.70
N PHE A 4 -7.33 10.83 3.44
CA PHE A 4 -7.98 10.01 2.42
C PHE A 4 -7.56 10.38 1.01
N SER A 5 -7.78 9.47 0.09
CA SER A 5 -7.62 9.68 -1.34
C SER A 5 -8.99 9.68 -2.03
N ASN A 6 -9.04 10.25 -3.21
CA ASN A 6 -10.22 10.22 -4.06
C ASN A 6 -9.89 9.65 -5.45
N ASN A 7 -10.91 9.51 -6.29
CA ASN A 7 -10.76 8.99 -7.64
C ASN A 7 -10.20 9.98 -8.67
N LYS A 8 -9.75 11.14 -8.20
CA LYS A 8 -9.13 12.18 -9.05
C LYS A 8 -7.64 12.32 -8.82
N ASN A 9 -7.00 11.28 -8.27
CA ASN A 9 -5.58 11.26 -7.94
C ASN A 9 -5.18 12.33 -6.93
N GLU A 10 -6.04 12.59 -5.96
CA GLU A 10 -5.80 13.57 -4.91
C GLU A 10 -5.81 12.89 -3.54
N PHE A 11 -4.84 13.26 -2.73
CA PHE A 11 -4.66 12.77 -1.37
C PHE A 11 -4.73 13.95 -0.40
N TYR A 12 -5.59 13.86 0.61
CA TYR A 12 -5.94 14.98 1.47
C TYR A 12 -5.65 14.72 2.94
N SER A 13 -5.36 15.80 3.66
CA SER A 13 -5.51 15.87 5.10
C SER A 13 -6.53 16.96 5.45
N LEU A 14 -7.51 16.58 6.23
CA LEU A 14 -8.54 17.50 6.72
C LEU A 14 -8.53 17.60 8.23
N ASP A 15 -8.85 18.77 8.74
CA ASP A 15 -9.15 18.95 10.15
C ASP A 15 -10.55 18.39 10.43
N VAL A 16 -10.66 17.43 11.36
CA VAL A 16 -11.94 16.76 11.64
C VAL A 16 -12.94 17.63 12.37
N GLN A 17 -12.50 18.68 13.05
CA GLN A 17 -13.39 19.60 13.78
C GLN A 17 -14.00 20.65 12.86
N THR A 18 -13.20 21.18 11.95
CA THR A 18 -13.61 22.29 11.08
C THR A 18 -13.94 21.87 9.66
N GLY A 19 -13.48 20.69 9.23
CA GLY A 19 -13.56 20.25 7.84
C GLY A 19 -12.60 20.98 6.91
N SER A 20 -11.71 21.81 7.46
CA SER A 20 -10.77 22.59 6.66
C SER A 20 -9.68 21.74 6.07
N LEU A 21 -9.27 22.07 4.84
CA LEU A 21 -8.12 21.44 4.20
C LEU A 21 -6.83 21.84 4.91
N ILE A 22 -6.05 20.84 5.37
CA ILE A 22 -4.73 21.06 5.95
C ILE A 22 -3.67 21.04 4.85
N TRP A 23 -3.68 19.97 4.03
CA TRP A 23 -2.83 19.87 2.85
C TRP A 23 -3.43 18.92 1.81
N LYS A 24 -2.92 19.03 0.60
CA LYS A 24 -3.28 18.18 -0.53
C LYS A 24 -2.03 17.78 -1.30
N GLN A 25 -1.97 16.52 -1.74
CA GLN A 25 -0.96 15.99 -2.64
C GLN A 25 -1.61 15.29 -3.83
N GLU A 26 -0.93 15.30 -4.98
CA GLU A 26 -1.36 14.58 -6.16
C GLU A 26 -0.78 13.16 -6.13
N ILE A 27 -1.54 12.24 -5.53
CA ILE A 27 -1.15 10.83 -5.42
C ILE A 27 -2.32 9.98 -5.90
N ASP A 28 -2.05 9.17 -6.92
CA ASP A 28 -3.01 8.20 -7.43
C ASP A 28 -2.97 6.95 -6.56
N SER A 29 -3.82 6.88 -5.55
CA SER A 29 -3.93 5.72 -4.67
C SER A 29 -5.38 5.45 -4.31
N ASP A 30 -5.79 4.20 -4.50
CA ASP A 30 -7.09 3.69 -4.05
C ASP A 30 -7.01 3.01 -2.69
N LEU A 31 -5.84 2.95 -2.09
CA LEU A 31 -5.59 2.23 -0.85
C LEU A 31 -5.62 3.17 0.35
N ARG A 32 -6.07 2.63 1.49
CA ARG A 32 -6.05 3.37 2.74
C ARG A 32 -4.60 3.59 3.20
N PRO A 33 -4.24 4.82 3.58
CA PRO A 33 -2.92 5.07 4.16
C PRO A 33 -2.81 4.47 5.55
N THR A 34 -1.59 4.17 5.95
CA THR A 34 -1.25 3.73 7.31
C THR A 34 -0.48 4.85 8.01
N ILE A 35 -0.88 5.16 9.24
CA ILE A 35 -0.17 6.14 10.08
C ILE A 35 0.89 5.42 10.89
N ILE A 36 2.14 5.89 10.79
CA ILE A 36 3.25 5.37 11.58
C ILE A 36 3.96 6.57 12.21
N GLY A 37 3.71 6.81 13.50
CA GLY A 37 4.27 7.97 14.20
C GLY A 37 3.90 9.28 13.52
N ASP A 38 4.89 10.02 13.05
CA ASP A 38 4.71 11.31 12.36
C ASP A 38 4.54 11.17 10.84
N TYR A 39 4.45 9.94 10.34
CA TYR A 39 4.45 9.64 8.91
C TYR A 39 3.18 8.96 8.46
N LEU A 40 2.85 9.17 7.20
CA LEU A 40 1.86 8.43 6.45
C LEU A 40 2.55 7.58 5.40
N LEU A 41 2.08 6.36 5.27
CA LEU A 41 2.56 5.43 4.27
C LEU A 41 1.40 5.01 3.38
N THR A 42 1.57 5.12 2.08
CA THR A 42 0.59 4.68 1.09
C THR A 42 1.29 4.06 -0.12
N VAL A 43 0.49 3.39 -0.95
CA VAL A 43 0.98 2.78 -2.19
C VAL A 43 0.12 3.31 -3.33
N SER A 44 0.76 3.85 -4.35
CA SER A 44 0.05 4.34 -5.53
C SER A 44 -0.39 3.20 -6.44
N SER A 45 -1.37 3.48 -7.29
CA SER A 45 -1.89 2.51 -8.27
C SER A 45 -0.83 2.04 -9.26
N GLY A 46 0.18 2.87 -9.51
CA GLY A 46 1.30 2.54 -10.39
C GLY A 46 2.41 1.70 -9.74
N GLY A 47 2.31 1.38 -8.45
CA GLY A 47 3.30 0.54 -7.77
C GLY A 47 4.45 1.30 -7.13
N TYR A 48 4.17 2.47 -6.56
CA TYR A 48 5.14 3.25 -5.79
C TYR A 48 4.74 3.29 -4.33
N LEU A 49 5.70 2.97 -3.47
CA LEU A 49 5.58 3.20 -2.03
C LEU A 49 5.90 4.65 -1.74
N ILE A 50 4.99 5.35 -1.08
CA ILE A 50 5.12 6.78 -0.81
C ILE A 50 5.00 7.02 0.69
N ILE A 51 5.98 7.69 1.26
CA ILE A 51 5.99 8.10 2.66
C ILE A 51 5.93 9.62 2.72
N LEU A 52 4.96 10.12 3.48
CA LEU A 52 4.75 11.55 3.69
C LEU A 52 4.87 11.89 5.17
N GLU A 53 5.25 13.13 5.44
CA GLU A 53 5.10 13.71 6.76
C GLU A 53 3.64 14.08 6.97
N LYS A 54 3.01 13.57 8.04
CA LYS A 54 1.56 13.73 8.20
C LYS A 54 1.10 15.15 8.46
N LYS A 55 1.94 16.00 9.06
CA LYS A 55 1.56 17.40 9.35
C LYS A 55 1.61 18.28 8.13
N SER A 56 2.64 18.17 7.32
CA SER A 56 2.88 19.04 6.17
C SER A 56 2.39 18.46 4.84
N GLY A 57 2.25 17.13 4.77
CA GLY A 57 2.00 16.45 3.51
C GLY A 57 3.21 16.34 2.60
N ASN A 58 4.40 16.74 3.08
CA ASN A 58 5.62 16.65 2.30
C ASN A 58 5.99 15.19 2.04
N ILE A 59 6.25 14.87 0.79
CA ILE A 59 6.72 13.54 0.39
C ILE A 59 8.20 13.44 0.76
N ILE A 60 8.55 12.47 1.61
CA ILE A 60 9.92 12.27 2.06
C ILE A 60 10.61 11.09 1.39
N ARG A 61 9.86 10.13 0.88
CA ARG A 61 10.42 8.98 0.17
C ARG A 61 9.43 8.40 -0.84
N VAL A 62 9.95 8.05 -2.01
CA VAL A 62 9.23 7.31 -3.05
C VAL A 62 10.10 6.16 -3.51
N ASN A 63 9.55 4.95 -3.49
CA ASN A 63 10.26 3.76 -3.97
C ASN A 63 9.39 3.02 -4.98
N ASP A 64 10.00 2.61 -6.09
CA ASP A 64 9.35 1.77 -7.08
C ASP A 64 9.36 0.31 -6.60
N ILE A 65 8.21 -0.17 -6.12
CA ILE A 65 8.08 -1.53 -5.59
C ILE A 65 7.65 -2.55 -6.65
N PHE A 66 7.33 -2.09 -7.86
CA PHE A 66 7.02 -2.92 -9.02
C PHE A 66 8.18 -3.01 -10.03
N ASN A 67 9.39 -2.62 -9.61
CA ASN A 67 10.55 -2.56 -10.49
C ASN A 67 10.99 -3.92 -11.06
N THR A 68 10.61 -5.02 -10.41
CA THR A 68 10.89 -6.38 -10.88
C THR A 68 9.87 -6.88 -11.89
N ILE A 69 8.75 -6.18 -12.07
CA ILE A 69 7.71 -6.56 -13.02
C ILE A 69 8.10 -6.07 -14.42
N LYS A 70 7.97 -6.97 -15.40
CA LYS A 70 8.26 -6.62 -16.79
C LYS A 70 7.38 -5.45 -17.25
N PRO A 71 7.93 -4.45 -17.97
CA PRO A 71 7.16 -3.27 -18.38
C PRO A 71 5.85 -3.57 -19.10
N LYS A 72 5.84 -4.62 -19.94
CA LYS A 72 4.62 -5.04 -20.66
C LYS A 72 3.50 -5.51 -19.74
N LYS A 73 3.84 -6.05 -18.55
CA LYS A 73 2.87 -6.57 -17.59
C LYS A 73 2.52 -5.55 -16.51
N ARG A 74 3.36 -4.56 -16.30
CA ARG A 74 3.22 -3.60 -15.21
C ARG A 74 1.90 -2.83 -15.26
N SER A 75 1.41 -2.50 -16.44
CA SER A 75 0.17 -1.73 -16.60
C SER A 75 -1.08 -2.46 -16.11
N ILE A 76 -1.06 -3.80 -16.09
CA ILE A 76 -2.20 -4.60 -15.62
C ILE A 76 -2.09 -5.00 -14.14
N VAL A 77 -0.93 -4.81 -13.52
CA VAL A 77 -0.71 -5.13 -12.10
C VAL A 77 -1.16 -3.96 -11.25
N LYS A 78 -2.10 -4.23 -10.34
CA LYS A 78 -2.63 -3.23 -9.41
C LYS A 78 -2.50 -3.73 -7.97
N PRO A 79 -2.08 -2.86 -7.05
CA PRO A 79 -2.12 -3.20 -5.63
C PRO A 79 -3.57 -3.33 -5.18
N VAL A 80 -3.85 -4.34 -4.37
CA VAL A 80 -5.18 -4.60 -3.79
C VAL A 80 -5.27 -4.06 -2.37
N GLY A 81 -4.20 -4.22 -1.61
CA GLY A 81 -4.11 -3.74 -0.25
C GLY A 81 -2.77 -4.06 0.36
N PHE A 82 -2.49 -3.45 1.49
CA PHE A 82 -1.24 -3.70 2.21
C PHE A 82 -1.44 -3.58 3.72
N ILE A 83 -0.55 -4.21 4.45
CA ILE A 83 -0.40 -4.04 5.89
C ILE A 83 1.06 -3.80 6.23
N VAL A 84 1.28 -3.15 7.36
CA VAL A 84 2.61 -2.80 7.85
C VAL A 84 2.91 -3.62 9.09
N GLY A 85 3.98 -4.41 9.02
CA GLY A 85 4.55 -5.11 10.17
C GLY A 85 5.71 -4.31 10.78
N LEU A 86 6.51 -4.97 11.62
CA LEU A 86 7.66 -4.30 12.26
C LEU A 86 8.75 -3.93 11.26
N ASP A 87 9.08 -4.85 10.36
CA ASP A 87 10.20 -4.68 9.43
C ASP A 87 9.76 -4.66 7.97
N ASN A 88 8.58 -5.15 7.68
CA ASN A 88 8.11 -5.36 6.31
C ASN A 88 6.71 -4.80 6.09
N ILE A 89 6.48 -4.42 4.84
CA ILE A 89 5.15 -4.17 4.29
C ILE A 89 4.77 -5.39 3.47
N TYR A 90 3.55 -5.88 3.65
CA TYR A 90 2.98 -6.99 2.91
C TYR A 90 1.89 -6.45 1.99
N LEU A 91 2.09 -6.57 0.70
CA LEU A 91 1.20 -6.02 -0.31
C LEU A 91 0.71 -7.12 -1.24
N THR A 92 -0.60 -7.18 -1.46
CA THR A 92 -1.20 -8.10 -2.42
C THR A 92 -1.57 -7.40 -3.72
N THR A 93 -1.55 -8.14 -4.81
CA THR A 93 -1.89 -7.64 -6.14
C THR A 93 -3.08 -8.35 -6.75
N ASN A 94 -3.67 -7.74 -7.77
CA ASN A 94 -4.75 -8.32 -8.56
C ASN A 94 -4.30 -9.52 -9.42
N GLN A 95 -3.01 -9.79 -9.49
CA GLN A 95 -2.43 -10.93 -10.21
C GLN A 95 -2.03 -12.06 -9.28
N GLY A 96 -2.57 -12.08 -8.06
CA GLY A 96 -2.36 -13.18 -7.11
C GLY A 96 -0.99 -13.21 -6.47
N LYS A 97 -0.27 -12.10 -6.44
CA LYS A 97 1.07 -12.01 -5.85
C LYS A 97 1.04 -11.32 -4.49
N LEU A 98 1.89 -11.80 -3.60
CA LEU A 98 2.24 -11.13 -2.36
C LEU A 98 3.66 -10.60 -2.47
N LEU A 99 3.82 -9.29 -2.30
CA LEU A 99 5.12 -8.63 -2.24
C LEU A 99 5.48 -8.38 -0.78
N VAL A 100 6.71 -8.74 -0.43
CA VAL A 100 7.30 -8.41 0.87
C VAL A 100 8.31 -7.30 0.67
N ILE A 101 8.06 -6.17 1.28
CA ILE A 101 8.83 -4.93 1.07
C ILE A 101 9.51 -4.56 2.38
N ASP A 102 10.81 -4.29 2.32
CA ASP A 102 11.59 -3.83 3.48
C ASP A 102 11.24 -2.37 3.77
N ILE A 103 10.77 -2.08 4.98
CA ILE A 103 10.41 -0.71 5.38
C ILE A 103 11.65 0.20 5.38
N ALA A 104 12.77 -0.29 5.89
CA ALA A 104 13.98 0.51 6.03
C ALA A 104 14.54 1.00 4.69
N THR A 105 14.52 0.13 3.67
CA THR A 105 15.08 0.42 2.35
C THR A 105 14.04 0.79 1.31
N GLY A 106 12.77 0.43 1.53
CA GLY A 106 11.69 0.58 0.55
C GLY A 106 11.80 -0.40 -0.63
N LYS A 107 12.65 -1.40 -0.53
CA LYS A 107 12.89 -2.36 -1.61
C LYS A 107 12.05 -3.62 -1.43
N THR A 108 11.54 -4.15 -2.54
CA THR A 108 10.85 -5.44 -2.56
C THR A 108 11.88 -6.54 -2.36
N LYS A 109 11.75 -7.29 -1.26
CA LYS A 109 12.66 -8.40 -0.92
C LYS A 109 12.26 -9.68 -1.62
N SER A 110 10.98 -9.96 -1.71
CA SER A 110 10.47 -11.18 -2.31
C SER A 110 9.08 -10.98 -2.88
N THR A 111 8.75 -11.83 -3.85
CA THR A 111 7.43 -11.89 -4.47
C THR A 111 6.98 -13.34 -4.44
N ILE A 112 5.84 -13.58 -3.81
CA ILE A 112 5.29 -14.92 -3.61
C ILE A 112 4.03 -15.05 -4.45
N LYS A 113 3.97 -16.08 -5.30
CA LYS A 113 2.74 -16.41 -6.02
C LYS A 113 1.79 -17.13 -5.09
N VAL A 114 0.63 -16.53 -4.82
CA VAL A 114 -0.40 -17.10 -3.95
C VAL A 114 -1.50 -17.79 -4.77
N ASP A 115 -1.93 -17.14 -5.86
CA ASP A 115 -2.95 -17.66 -6.77
C ASP A 115 -2.70 -17.13 -8.19
N ASN A 116 -3.42 -17.63 -9.17
CA ASN A 116 -3.42 -17.11 -10.55
C ASN A 116 -4.37 -15.93 -10.74
N LYS A 117 -5.23 -15.67 -9.75
CA LYS A 117 -6.29 -14.66 -9.79
C LYS A 117 -6.07 -13.61 -8.72
N LYS A 118 -6.92 -12.60 -8.73
CA LYS A 118 -6.97 -11.59 -7.67
C LYS A 118 -7.15 -12.24 -6.30
N ILE A 119 -6.38 -11.80 -5.34
CA ILE A 119 -6.46 -12.20 -3.95
C ILE A 119 -6.88 -11.00 -3.08
N SER A 120 -7.29 -11.27 -1.85
CA SER A 120 -7.67 -10.22 -0.92
C SER A 120 -6.46 -9.38 -0.48
N ARG A 121 -6.73 -8.23 0.13
CA ARG A 121 -5.71 -7.56 0.92
C ARG A 121 -5.23 -8.51 2.03
N PRO A 122 -3.99 -8.37 2.50
CA PRO A 122 -3.52 -9.19 3.63
C PRO A 122 -4.27 -8.82 4.90
N ILE A 123 -4.53 -9.83 5.73
CA ILE A 123 -5.23 -9.71 7.00
C ILE A 123 -4.37 -10.32 8.09
N VAL A 124 -4.24 -9.65 9.22
CA VAL A 124 -3.51 -10.18 10.38
C VAL A 124 -4.48 -10.52 11.49
N VAL A 125 -4.41 -11.77 11.96
CA VAL A 125 -5.18 -12.25 13.11
C VAL A 125 -4.21 -13.03 14.01
N ASN A 126 -4.12 -12.66 15.28
CA ASN A 126 -3.22 -13.31 16.25
C ASN A 126 -1.78 -13.46 15.74
N GLN A 127 -1.24 -12.38 15.15
CA GLN A 127 0.13 -12.33 14.60
C GLN A 127 0.38 -13.24 13.41
N ASN A 128 -0.69 -13.79 12.81
CA ASN A 128 -0.60 -14.58 11.60
C ASN A 128 -1.16 -13.80 10.41
N LEU A 129 -0.49 -13.95 9.27
CA LEU A 129 -0.89 -13.32 8.02
C LEU A 129 -1.81 -14.26 7.23
N PHE A 130 -2.97 -13.77 6.83
CA PHE A 130 -3.93 -14.51 6.03
C PHE A 130 -4.26 -13.78 4.73
N ILE A 131 -4.50 -14.55 3.70
CA ILE A 131 -4.96 -14.06 2.40
C ILE A 131 -6.16 -14.92 1.98
N ILE A 132 -7.21 -14.26 1.50
CA ILE A 132 -8.41 -14.94 1.00
C ILE A 132 -8.32 -15.04 -0.53
N THR A 133 -8.49 -16.25 -1.05
CA THR A 133 -8.66 -16.53 -2.47
C THR A 133 -10.12 -16.88 -2.76
N ASP A 134 -10.45 -17.12 -4.03
CA ASP A 134 -11.82 -17.52 -4.40
C ASP A 134 -12.29 -18.80 -3.69
N ASN A 135 -11.38 -19.72 -3.39
CA ASN A 135 -11.69 -21.05 -2.90
C ASN A 135 -11.13 -21.37 -1.52
N SER A 136 -10.32 -20.49 -0.94
CA SER A 136 -9.63 -20.83 0.31
C SER A 136 -9.17 -19.60 1.08
N ILE A 137 -8.80 -19.86 2.34
CA ILE A 137 -8.10 -18.93 3.21
C ILE A 137 -6.70 -19.50 3.39
N ILE A 138 -5.69 -18.73 3.01
CA ILE A 138 -4.29 -19.14 3.07
C ILE A 138 -3.61 -18.43 4.22
N ARG A 139 -2.97 -19.20 5.09
CA ARG A 139 -2.12 -18.68 6.16
C ARG A 139 -0.67 -18.66 5.67
N LEU A 140 0.00 -17.53 5.89
CA LEU A 140 1.40 -17.35 5.56
C LEU A 140 2.19 -17.14 6.85
N ASN A 141 3.29 -17.82 6.95
CA ASN A 141 4.19 -17.70 8.10
C ASN A 141 5.40 -16.84 7.77
#